data_a690f426c2756ae4c01d4e1a80205b60
#
_entry.id   a690f426c2756ae4c01d4e1a80205b60
#
_cell.length_a   1.000
_cell.length_b   1.000
_cell.length_c   1.000
_cell.angle_alpha   90.00
_cell.angle_beta   90.00
_cell.angle_gamma   90.00
#
_symmetry.space_group_name_H-M   'P 1'
#
loop_
_entity.id
_entity.type
_entity.pdbx_description
1 polymer ?
#
loop_
_entity_poly.entity_id
_entity_poly.type
_entity_poly.pdbx_seq_one_letter_code
_entity_poly.pdbx_strand_id
1 'polypeptide(L)'
;FGLRVRVQKGADMAPGVLRILCDDPILIAGGKTQLIAPNGTRIDIVALASPVVMPPTTHEFVVRRMADQAPWVIGRAGMEYRDLIPSRLGGSIIASHIRIPDGGPVPDMVHFHSVGFQFIYCYKGWVDLVYEDQGPPFRLHAGNCVIQPPEIRHRVLFASENIEVIEIGVPAEHVTTIDHELELPTTELRPDRIFEGQKFVHHEAHDAEWRPFRLPGFVSQDTTISHNTEAVAGVQIVKRGIGMPVWATHDSDIHFTFVLQGTLTLEGADQPDQVLGAGDAFVIPPGMPTCYKAPSEDIELLEVSLPGVFGTKLV
;
A
#
# COMPACT_ATOMS: atom_id res chain seq x y z
N PHE A 1 -4.38 -20.90 -23.66
CA PHE A 1 -3.62 -19.80 -24.29
C PHE A 1 -3.96 -19.74 -25.77
N GLY A 2 -4.61 -18.65 -26.23
CA GLY A 2 -5.03 -18.44 -27.62
C GLY A 2 -4.02 -17.67 -28.48
N LEU A 3 -2.75 -17.55 -28.10
CA LEU A 3 -1.75 -16.82 -28.86
C LEU A 3 -1.45 -17.53 -30.18
N ARG A 4 -1.83 -16.94 -31.31
CA ARG A 4 -1.43 -17.38 -32.64
C ARG A 4 -0.42 -16.38 -33.21
N VAL A 5 0.83 -16.77 -33.28
CA VAL A 5 1.87 -15.99 -33.98
C VAL A 5 1.96 -16.46 -35.41
N ARG A 6 1.63 -15.58 -36.38
CA ARG A 6 1.84 -15.83 -37.81
C ARG A 6 3.15 -15.20 -38.25
N VAL A 7 4.13 -16.04 -38.59
CA VAL A 7 5.39 -15.57 -39.16
C VAL A 7 5.25 -15.54 -40.67
N GLN A 8 5.43 -14.38 -41.28
CA GLN A 8 5.55 -14.23 -42.74
C GLN A 8 7.02 -14.12 -43.14
N LYS A 9 7.39 -14.76 -44.25
CA LYS A 9 8.72 -14.61 -44.81
C LYS A 9 8.90 -13.18 -45.33
N GLY A 10 9.69 -12.39 -44.64
CA GLY A 10 10.13 -11.07 -45.08
C GLY A 10 11.45 -11.16 -45.82
N ALA A 11 11.78 -10.15 -46.65
CA ALA A 11 13.05 -10.08 -47.33
C ALA A 11 14.20 -9.90 -46.34
N ASP A 12 15.26 -10.65 -46.53
CA ASP A 12 16.66 -10.53 -46.05
C ASP A 12 16.97 -9.74 -44.77
N MET A 13 16.17 -9.87 -43.74
CA MET A 13 16.52 -9.36 -42.40
C MET A 13 17.07 -10.48 -41.52
N ALA A 14 18.14 -10.18 -40.78
CA ALA A 14 18.69 -11.07 -39.77
C ALA A 14 17.55 -11.48 -38.77
N PRO A 15 17.58 -12.72 -38.24
CA PRO A 15 16.61 -13.17 -37.28
C PRO A 15 16.58 -12.21 -36.09
N GLY A 16 15.41 -11.68 -35.78
CA GLY A 16 15.20 -10.78 -34.64
C GLY A 16 15.12 -11.53 -33.31
N VAL A 17 14.89 -10.80 -32.25
CA VAL A 17 14.56 -11.33 -30.93
C VAL A 17 13.07 -11.09 -30.68
N LEU A 18 12.33 -12.16 -30.38
CA LEU A 18 10.97 -12.09 -29.88
C LEU A 18 11.02 -12.31 -28.36
N ARG A 19 10.45 -11.39 -27.59
CA ARG A 19 10.31 -11.56 -26.15
C ARG A 19 8.85 -11.90 -25.84
N ILE A 20 8.62 -13.05 -25.18
CA ILE A 20 7.32 -13.46 -24.68
C ILE A 20 7.31 -13.21 -23.18
N LEU A 21 6.44 -12.31 -22.74
CA LEU A 21 6.14 -12.08 -21.33
C LEU A 21 5.00 -13.01 -20.93
N CYS A 22 5.15 -13.70 -19.81
CA CYS A 22 4.14 -14.67 -19.34
C CYS A 22 4.20 -14.82 -17.81
N ASP A 23 3.06 -15.15 -17.22
CA ASP A 23 2.95 -15.33 -15.75
C ASP A 23 3.79 -16.51 -15.24
N ASP A 24 3.86 -17.57 -16.03
CA ASP A 24 4.65 -18.76 -15.67
C ASP A 24 5.55 -19.22 -16.84
N PRO A 25 6.81 -18.76 -16.89
CA PRO A 25 7.79 -19.21 -17.88
C PRO A 25 8.03 -20.72 -17.88
N ILE A 26 7.91 -21.39 -16.73
CA ILE A 26 8.13 -22.82 -16.59
C ILE A 26 7.05 -23.59 -17.34
N LEU A 27 5.80 -23.18 -17.17
CA LEU A 27 4.65 -23.81 -17.83
C LEU A 27 4.72 -23.70 -19.36
N ILE A 28 5.19 -22.56 -19.88
CA ILE A 28 5.27 -22.31 -21.34
C ILE A 28 6.47 -23.02 -21.98
N ALA A 29 7.61 -23.01 -21.34
CA ALA A 29 8.88 -23.44 -21.95
C ALA A 29 9.55 -24.62 -21.24
N GLY A 30 8.90 -25.27 -20.29
CA GLY A 30 9.46 -26.37 -19.54
C GLY A 30 10.75 -25.99 -18.79
N GLY A 31 10.79 -24.78 -18.24
CA GLY A 31 11.94 -24.25 -17.49
C GLY A 31 13.02 -23.60 -18.35
N LYS A 32 12.84 -23.51 -19.67
CA LYS A 32 13.79 -22.80 -20.56
C LYS A 32 13.43 -21.32 -20.61
N THR A 33 14.39 -20.45 -20.44
CA THR A 33 14.24 -19.00 -20.58
C THR A 33 14.48 -18.51 -22.01
N GLN A 34 14.98 -19.38 -22.88
CA GLN A 34 15.31 -19.06 -24.26
C GLN A 34 15.03 -20.24 -25.20
N LEU A 35 14.41 -19.96 -26.32
CA LEU A 35 14.18 -20.90 -27.42
C LEU A 35 14.75 -20.32 -28.73
N ILE A 36 15.12 -21.18 -29.66
CA ILE A 36 15.53 -20.81 -31.01
C ILE A 36 14.55 -21.40 -32.00
N ALA A 37 13.88 -20.56 -32.77
CA ALA A 37 13.00 -20.99 -33.83
C ALA A 37 13.81 -21.57 -35.02
N PRO A 38 13.21 -22.41 -35.89
CA PRO A 38 13.91 -23.04 -37.03
C PRO A 38 14.56 -22.03 -38.00
N ASN A 39 14.09 -20.81 -38.03
CA ASN A 39 14.63 -19.72 -38.86
C ASN A 39 15.74 -18.92 -38.14
N GLY A 40 16.18 -19.37 -36.98
CA GLY A 40 17.21 -18.70 -36.18
C GLY A 40 16.69 -17.54 -35.28
N THR A 41 15.39 -17.23 -35.28
CA THR A 41 14.82 -16.21 -34.38
C THR A 41 14.97 -16.66 -32.94
N ARG A 42 15.58 -15.83 -32.11
CA ARG A 42 15.67 -16.04 -30.66
C ARG A 42 14.34 -15.64 -30.00
N ILE A 43 13.82 -16.53 -29.16
CA ILE A 43 12.62 -16.29 -28.38
C ILE A 43 13.02 -16.31 -26.91
N ASP A 44 13.02 -15.15 -26.28
CA ASP A 44 13.22 -15.01 -24.84
C ASP A 44 11.88 -15.14 -24.12
N ILE A 45 11.79 -16.05 -23.15
CA ILE A 45 10.62 -16.24 -22.31
C ILE A 45 10.93 -15.65 -20.96
N VAL A 46 10.20 -14.63 -20.59
CA VAL A 46 10.47 -13.80 -19.41
C VAL A 46 9.19 -13.74 -18.57
N ALA A 47 9.35 -13.79 -17.26
CA ALA A 47 8.21 -13.55 -16.37
C ALA A 47 7.59 -12.18 -16.67
N LEU A 48 6.26 -12.13 -16.70
CA LEU A 48 5.51 -10.89 -16.95
C LEU A 48 5.81 -9.87 -15.85
N ALA A 49 5.85 -10.32 -14.61
CA ALA A 49 6.29 -9.53 -13.47
C ALA A 49 7.80 -9.70 -13.29
N SER A 50 8.54 -8.62 -13.34
CA SER A 50 9.87 -8.60 -12.73
C SER A 50 9.68 -8.77 -11.22
N PRO A 51 10.47 -9.63 -10.54
CA PRO A 51 10.36 -9.75 -9.10
C PRO A 51 10.50 -8.37 -8.47
N VAL A 52 9.59 -8.03 -7.55
CA VAL A 52 9.64 -6.78 -6.80
C VAL A 52 10.91 -6.78 -5.97
N VAL A 53 11.81 -5.84 -6.26
CA VAL A 53 13.06 -5.70 -5.51
C VAL A 53 12.84 -4.71 -4.38
N MET A 54 12.92 -5.21 -3.14
CA MET A 54 12.84 -4.37 -1.95
C MET A 54 14.21 -3.74 -1.66
N PRO A 55 14.37 -2.42 -1.75
CA PRO A 55 15.61 -1.78 -1.32
C PRO A 55 15.77 -1.89 0.20
N PRO A 56 17.01 -1.88 0.71
CA PRO A 56 17.26 -1.83 2.14
C PRO A 56 16.65 -0.56 2.75
N THR A 57 16.00 -0.70 3.91
CA THR A 57 15.42 0.44 4.61
C THR A 57 16.52 1.31 5.23
N THR A 58 16.49 2.60 4.94
CA THR A 58 17.30 3.59 5.65
C THR A 58 16.50 4.08 6.84
N HIS A 59 16.88 3.63 8.03
CA HIS A 59 16.15 3.98 9.26
C HIS A 59 16.42 5.42 9.68
N GLU A 60 15.35 6.18 9.88
CA GLU A 60 15.41 7.55 10.37
C GLU A 60 14.15 7.92 11.14
N PHE A 61 14.27 8.89 12.05
CA PHE A 61 13.12 9.50 12.70
C PHE A 61 12.57 10.61 11.79
N VAL A 62 11.33 10.45 11.34
CA VAL A 62 10.68 11.41 10.45
C VAL A 62 9.46 12.01 11.14
N VAL A 63 9.30 13.31 11.04
CA VAL A 63 8.06 14.01 11.37
C VAL A 63 7.65 14.87 10.18
N ARG A 64 6.43 14.70 9.74
CA ARG A 64 5.84 15.46 8.63
C ARG A 64 4.56 16.13 9.08
N ARG A 65 4.60 17.45 9.22
CA ARG A 65 3.44 18.21 9.72
C ARG A 65 2.59 18.73 8.57
N MET A 66 1.29 18.81 8.80
CA MET A 66 0.38 19.49 7.88
C MET A 66 0.73 20.99 7.80
N ALA A 67 1.14 21.57 8.92
CA ALA A 67 1.57 22.97 9.02
C ALA A 67 2.82 23.31 8.20
N ASP A 68 3.64 22.32 7.80
CA ASP A 68 4.82 22.53 6.95
C ASP A 68 4.45 22.98 5.53
N GLN A 69 3.15 23.00 5.20
CA GLN A 69 2.61 23.42 3.91
C GLN A 69 3.33 22.76 2.72
N ALA A 70 3.64 21.47 2.85
CA ALA A 70 4.19 20.72 1.75
C ALA A 70 3.32 20.83 0.50
N PRO A 71 3.91 21.05 -0.68
CA PRO A 71 3.13 21.25 -1.89
C PRO A 71 2.30 20.01 -2.22
N TRP A 72 1.07 20.23 -2.65
CA TRP A 72 0.28 19.22 -3.32
C TRP A 72 0.74 19.10 -4.77
N VAL A 73 1.07 17.91 -5.19
CA VAL A 73 1.54 17.63 -6.56
C VAL A 73 0.44 16.89 -7.32
N ILE A 74 0.05 17.44 -8.47
CA ILE A 74 -0.93 16.77 -9.33
C ILE A 74 -0.29 15.55 -9.96
N GLY A 75 -0.91 14.38 -9.78
CA GLY A 75 -0.49 13.10 -10.31
C GLY A 75 -1.53 12.46 -11.23
N ARG A 76 -1.61 11.13 -11.18
CA ARG A 76 -2.51 10.33 -12.01
C ARG A 76 -3.97 10.71 -11.81
N ALA A 77 -4.75 10.70 -12.89
CA ALA A 77 -6.19 10.98 -12.90
C ALA A 77 -6.58 12.35 -12.28
N GLY A 78 -5.64 13.31 -12.20
CA GLY A 78 -5.88 14.62 -11.62
C GLY A 78 -5.90 14.65 -10.09
N MET A 79 -5.57 13.55 -9.43
CA MET A 79 -5.45 13.50 -7.97
C MET A 79 -4.25 14.33 -7.49
N GLU A 80 -4.36 14.92 -6.33
CA GLU A 80 -3.30 15.68 -5.69
C GLU A 80 -2.65 14.89 -4.57
N TYR A 81 -1.33 14.89 -4.54
CA TYR A 81 -0.50 14.06 -3.64
C TYR A 81 0.38 14.92 -2.74
N ARG A 82 0.44 14.60 -1.46
CA ARG A 82 1.39 15.12 -0.48
C ARG A 82 2.21 13.96 0.07
N ASP A 83 3.52 13.99 -0.13
CA ASP A 83 4.44 12.97 0.38
C ASP A 83 4.58 13.08 1.91
N LEU A 84 4.34 11.98 2.63
CA LEU A 84 4.39 11.91 4.09
C LEU A 84 5.76 11.42 4.60
N ILE A 85 6.58 10.80 3.74
CA ILE A 85 7.94 10.33 4.04
C ILE A 85 8.87 10.79 2.90
N PRO A 86 9.34 12.05 2.89
CA PRO A 86 10.11 12.60 1.77
C PRO A 86 11.37 11.82 1.39
N SER A 87 12.05 11.20 2.35
CA SER A 87 13.22 10.34 2.13
C SER A 87 12.86 8.96 1.58
N ARG A 88 11.57 8.57 1.72
CA ARG A 88 11.07 7.23 1.38
C ARG A 88 11.87 6.10 2.04
N LEU A 89 12.56 6.41 3.13
CA LEU A 89 13.46 5.51 3.88
C LEU A 89 14.43 4.76 2.96
N GLY A 90 15.07 5.49 2.02
CA GLY A 90 15.98 4.89 1.04
C GLY A 90 15.29 4.18 -0.13
N GLY A 91 13.99 4.39 -0.32
CA GLY A 91 13.17 3.79 -1.38
C GLY A 91 12.33 2.59 -0.93
N SER A 92 12.38 2.23 0.34
CA SER A 92 11.64 1.07 0.85
C SER A 92 10.14 1.31 0.95
N ILE A 93 9.68 2.55 1.13
CA ILE A 93 8.26 2.90 1.30
C ILE A 93 7.92 4.24 0.66
N ILE A 94 6.75 4.35 0.08
CA ILE A 94 6.08 5.62 -0.18
C ILE A 94 4.81 5.70 0.66
N ALA A 95 4.62 6.84 1.34
CA ALA A 95 3.40 7.15 2.05
C ALA A 95 2.85 8.48 1.52
N SER A 96 1.65 8.44 0.96
CA SER A 96 1.02 9.58 0.32
C SER A 96 -0.29 9.96 1.00
N HIS A 97 -0.47 11.24 1.27
CA HIS A 97 -1.78 11.81 1.52
C HIS A 97 -2.34 12.29 0.19
N ILE A 98 -3.44 11.73 -0.25
CA ILE A 98 -4.06 12.00 -1.55
C ILE A 98 -5.39 12.69 -1.34
N ARG A 99 -5.72 13.65 -2.19
CA ARG A 99 -7.04 14.29 -2.21
C ARG A 99 -7.56 14.48 -3.64
N ILE A 100 -8.90 14.49 -3.76
CA ILE A 100 -9.62 14.85 -4.99
C ILE A 100 -10.60 15.97 -4.61
N PRO A 101 -10.25 17.25 -4.91
CA PRO A 101 -11.06 18.39 -4.46
C PRO A 101 -12.48 18.38 -5.03
N ASP A 102 -12.62 18.20 -6.32
CA ASP A 102 -13.91 18.35 -7.02
C ASP A 102 -14.82 17.12 -6.90
N GLY A 103 -14.27 15.95 -6.59
CA GLY A 103 -15.02 14.70 -6.59
C GLY A 103 -15.55 14.34 -7.99
N GLY A 104 -16.59 13.49 -8.05
CA GLY A 104 -17.23 13.06 -9.29
C GLY A 104 -16.63 11.78 -9.90
N PRO A 105 -16.94 11.51 -11.18
CA PRO A 105 -16.36 10.38 -11.91
C PRO A 105 -14.83 10.54 -12.03
N VAL A 106 -14.09 9.51 -11.63
CA VAL A 106 -12.63 9.53 -11.73
C VAL A 106 -12.21 8.96 -13.09
N PRO A 107 -11.42 9.71 -13.89
CA PRO A 107 -10.96 9.26 -15.21
C PRO A 107 -9.84 8.22 -15.07
N ASP A 108 -10.11 7.14 -14.35
CA ASP A 108 -9.19 6.04 -14.12
C ASP A 108 -9.46 4.87 -15.07
N MET A 109 -8.47 4.04 -15.29
CA MET A 109 -8.53 2.83 -16.11
C MET A 109 -8.24 1.61 -15.23
N VAL A 110 -8.66 0.42 -15.69
CA VAL A 110 -8.25 -0.83 -15.04
C VAL A 110 -6.74 -0.92 -15.06
N HIS A 111 -6.14 -1.12 -13.90
CA HIS A 111 -4.70 -1.18 -13.74
C HIS A 111 -4.33 -2.05 -12.54
N PHE A 112 -3.05 -2.35 -12.44
CA PHE A 112 -2.46 -3.06 -11.30
C PHE A 112 -1.05 -2.54 -11.00
N HIS A 113 -0.56 -2.85 -9.81
CA HIS A 113 0.76 -2.45 -9.35
C HIS A 113 1.63 -3.68 -9.07
N SER A 114 2.87 -3.66 -9.55
CA SER A 114 3.89 -4.64 -9.16
C SER A 114 4.55 -4.16 -7.87
N VAL A 115 3.91 -4.49 -6.75
CA VAL A 115 4.28 -4.06 -5.39
C VAL A 115 4.49 -5.26 -4.48
N GLY A 116 5.22 -5.10 -3.37
CA GLY A 116 5.25 -6.07 -2.28
C GLY A 116 4.08 -5.89 -1.31
N PHE A 117 3.59 -4.65 -1.18
CA PHE A 117 2.40 -4.33 -0.37
C PHE A 117 1.83 -2.98 -0.79
N GLN A 118 0.51 -2.88 -0.87
CA GLN A 118 -0.17 -1.60 -1.06
C GLN A 118 -1.45 -1.53 -0.21
N PHE A 119 -1.65 -0.37 0.40
CA PHE A 119 -2.71 -0.11 1.37
C PHE A 119 -3.35 1.25 1.12
N ILE A 120 -4.68 1.31 1.21
CA ILE A 120 -5.47 2.53 1.11
C ILE A 120 -6.38 2.65 2.33
N TYR A 121 -6.28 3.78 3.04
CA TYR A 121 -7.19 4.17 4.10
C TYR A 121 -8.01 5.39 3.67
N CYS A 122 -9.32 5.30 3.71
CA CYS A 122 -10.18 6.45 3.44
C CYS A 122 -10.22 7.35 4.69
N TYR A 123 -9.55 8.50 4.59
CA TYR A 123 -9.41 9.44 5.71
C TYR A 123 -10.63 10.36 5.82
N LYS A 124 -11.14 10.87 4.68
CA LYS A 124 -12.35 11.71 4.63
C LYS A 124 -13.18 11.39 3.40
N GLY A 125 -14.49 11.58 3.49
CA GLY A 125 -15.39 11.33 2.37
C GLY A 125 -15.59 9.86 2.05
N TRP A 126 -15.68 9.53 0.78
CA TRP A 126 -15.85 8.17 0.28
C TRP A 126 -15.40 8.04 -1.17
N VAL A 127 -15.10 6.81 -1.59
CA VAL A 127 -14.70 6.48 -2.95
C VAL A 127 -15.35 5.15 -3.39
N ASP A 128 -15.83 5.07 -4.62
CA ASP A 128 -16.34 3.83 -5.21
C ASP A 128 -15.20 3.12 -5.95
N LEU A 129 -14.97 1.86 -5.58
CA LEU A 129 -13.88 1.02 -6.04
C LEU A 129 -14.43 -0.29 -6.62
N VAL A 130 -13.67 -0.88 -7.53
CA VAL A 130 -13.93 -2.23 -8.04
C VAL A 130 -12.62 -2.98 -8.18
N TYR A 131 -12.62 -4.26 -7.78
CA TYR A 131 -11.46 -5.14 -7.78
C TYR A 131 -11.76 -6.44 -8.53
N GLU A 132 -10.72 -6.98 -9.17
CA GLU A 132 -10.73 -8.28 -9.83
C GLU A 132 -11.15 -9.37 -8.85
N ASP A 133 -12.17 -10.18 -9.23
CA ASP A 133 -12.69 -11.32 -8.48
C ASP A 133 -13.27 -11.02 -7.08
N GLN A 134 -13.47 -9.75 -6.75
CA GLN A 134 -14.00 -9.34 -5.44
C GLN A 134 -15.49 -8.91 -5.51
N GLY A 135 -16.15 -9.18 -6.66
CA GLY A 135 -17.58 -8.90 -6.83
C GLY A 135 -17.87 -7.50 -7.36
N PRO A 136 -19.09 -6.98 -7.12
CA PRO A 136 -19.54 -5.70 -7.65
C PRO A 136 -18.74 -4.54 -7.04
N PRO A 137 -18.78 -3.36 -7.67
CA PRO A 137 -18.25 -2.14 -7.07
C PRO A 137 -18.81 -1.91 -5.67
N PHE A 138 -17.99 -1.40 -4.78
CA PHE A 138 -18.38 -1.04 -3.41
C PHE A 138 -17.87 0.36 -3.05
N ARG A 139 -18.45 0.93 -2.01
CA ARG A 139 -18.08 2.24 -1.48
C ARG A 139 -17.19 2.09 -0.25
N LEU A 140 -15.99 2.63 -0.34
CA LEU A 140 -15.07 2.76 0.78
C LEU A 140 -15.35 4.10 1.48
N HIS A 141 -15.89 4.05 2.68
CA HIS A 141 -16.19 5.22 3.50
C HIS A 141 -15.00 5.62 4.38
N ALA A 142 -15.00 6.88 4.84
CA ALA A 142 -14.04 7.33 5.85
C ALA A 142 -14.02 6.40 7.07
N GLY A 143 -12.82 6.07 7.55
CA GLY A 143 -12.57 5.09 8.63
C GLY A 143 -12.31 3.66 8.13
N ASN A 144 -12.69 3.34 6.90
CA ASN A 144 -12.49 2.03 6.30
C ASN A 144 -11.20 1.97 5.48
N CYS A 145 -10.69 0.77 5.25
CA CYS A 145 -9.49 0.59 4.45
C CYS A 145 -9.52 -0.69 3.61
N VAL A 146 -8.65 -0.72 2.62
CA VAL A 146 -8.40 -1.89 1.78
C VAL A 146 -6.91 -2.11 1.61
N ILE A 147 -6.49 -3.36 1.36
CA ILE A 147 -5.22 -3.62 0.70
C ILE A 147 -5.46 -3.89 -0.78
N GLN A 148 -4.46 -3.57 -1.56
CA GLN A 148 -4.37 -3.92 -2.98
C GLN A 148 -3.23 -4.93 -3.11
N PRO A 149 -3.52 -6.24 -3.00
CA PRO A 149 -2.50 -7.27 -3.15
C PRO A 149 -1.72 -7.12 -4.45
N PRO A 150 -0.48 -7.63 -4.52
CA PRO A 150 0.32 -7.55 -5.73
C PRO A 150 -0.47 -7.96 -6.97
N GLU A 151 -0.45 -7.09 -7.99
CA GLU A 151 -1.05 -7.31 -9.30
C GLU A 151 -2.58 -7.51 -9.36
N ILE A 152 -3.32 -7.29 -8.28
CA ILE A 152 -4.78 -7.27 -8.34
C ILE A 152 -5.25 -6.11 -9.25
N ARG A 153 -6.02 -6.43 -10.28
CA ARG A 153 -6.61 -5.41 -11.15
C ARG A 153 -7.70 -4.66 -10.42
N HIS A 154 -7.67 -3.36 -10.53
CA HIS A 154 -8.63 -2.50 -9.86
C HIS A 154 -8.86 -1.20 -10.63
N ARG A 155 -9.89 -0.48 -10.21
CA ARG A 155 -10.24 0.82 -10.77
C ARG A 155 -10.97 1.68 -9.75
N VAL A 156 -10.65 2.97 -9.75
CA VAL A 156 -11.43 4.00 -9.04
C VAL A 156 -12.54 4.49 -9.97
N LEU A 157 -13.78 4.46 -9.51
CA LEU A 157 -14.95 4.80 -10.35
C LEU A 157 -15.47 6.21 -10.08
N PHE A 158 -15.65 6.54 -8.80
CA PHE A 158 -16.26 7.79 -8.39
C PHE A 158 -15.73 8.20 -7.01
N ALA A 159 -15.62 9.48 -6.76
CA ALA A 159 -15.16 10.03 -5.49
C ALA A 159 -16.11 11.12 -4.97
N SER A 160 -16.26 11.22 -3.66
CA SER A 160 -16.94 12.36 -3.06
C SER A 160 -16.10 13.63 -3.22
N GLU A 161 -16.75 14.77 -3.18
CA GLU A 161 -16.05 16.06 -3.10
C GLU A 161 -15.16 16.10 -1.85
N ASN A 162 -13.95 16.63 -1.99
CA ASN A 162 -12.96 16.75 -0.93
C ASN A 162 -12.61 15.41 -0.24
N ILE A 163 -12.64 14.30 -0.97
CA ILE A 163 -12.13 13.03 -0.45
C ILE A 163 -10.64 13.15 -0.12
N GLU A 164 -10.25 12.53 0.98
CA GLU A 164 -8.85 12.34 1.34
C GLU A 164 -8.57 10.86 1.68
N VAL A 165 -7.46 10.33 1.17
CA VAL A 165 -7.00 8.97 1.49
C VAL A 165 -5.53 8.98 1.87
N ILE A 166 -5.13 7.99 2.68
CA ILE A 166 -3.72 7.68 2.97
C ILE A 166 -3.37 6.43 2.21
N GLU A 167 -2.37 6.53 1.33
CA GLU A 167 -1.85 5.42 0.55
C GLU A 167 -0.45 5.06 1.00
N ILE A 168 -0.20 3.77 1.17
CA ILE A 168 1.13 3.20 1.45
C ILE A 168 1.47 2.25 0.32
N GLY A 169 2.63 2.43 -0.29
CA GLY A 169 3.18 1.53 -1.31
C GLY A 169 4.60 1.06 -0.94
N VAL A 170 4.87 -0.19 -1.13
CA VAL A 170 6.16 -0.83 -0.79
C VAL A 170 6.56 -1.75 -1.95
N PRO A 171 7.72 -1.51 -2.57
CA PRO A 171 8.65 -0.41 -2.40
C PRO A 171 8.10 0.93 -2.90
N ALA A 172 8.83 2.03 -2.63
CA ALA A 172 8.44 3.37 -3.05
C ALA A 172 8.35 3.51 -4.59
N GLU A 173 9.29 2.92 -5.30
CA GLU A 173 9.27 2.86 -6.76
C GLU A 173 8.73 1.52 -7.21
N HIS A 174 7.60 1.54 -7.88
CA HIS A 174 6.95 0.36 -8.44
C HIS A 174 6.27 0.68 -9.76
N VAL A 175 6.03 -0.37 -10.55
CA VAL A 175 5.39 -0.24 -11.86
C VAL A 175 3.88 -0.26 -11.71
N THR A 176 3.21 0.71 -12.35
CA THR A 176 1.77 0.66 -12.59
C THR A 176 1.52 0.26 -14.03
N THR A 177 0.77 -0.79 -14.26
CA THR A 177 0.43 -1.31 -15.58
C THR A 177 -1.06 -1.15 -15.83
N ILE A 178 -1.42 -0.54 -16.97
CA ILE A 178 -2.82 -0.45 -17.41
C ILE A 178 -3.17 -1.75 -18.12
N ASP A 179 -4.29 -2.36 -17.72
CA ASP A 179 -4.86 -3.51 -18.39
C ASP A 179 -5.99 -3.04 -19.33
N HIS A 180 -5.72 -3.09 -20.62
CA HIS A 180 -6.68 -2.64 -21.65
C HIS A 180 -7.69 -3.70 -22.03
N GLU A 181 -7.51 -4.94 -21.58
CA GLU A 181 -8.32 -6.08 -22.01
C GLU A 181 -9.32 -6.53 -20.94
N LEU A 182 -8.97 -6.34 -19.66
CA LEU A 182 -9.85 -6.75 -18.57
C LEU A 182 -10.93 -5.71 -18.28
N GLU A 183 -12.17 -6.16 -18.25
CA GLU A 183 -13.31 -5.36 -17.77
C GLU A 183 -13.66 -5.73 -16.32
N LEU A 184 -13.91 -4.71 -15.50
CA LEU A 184 -14.36 -4.88 -14.12
C LEU A 184 -15.81 -4.39 -13.95
N PRO A 185 -16.63 -5.10 -13.13
CA PRO A 185 -16.27 -6.28 -12.33
C PRO A 185 -16.10 -7.53 -13.20
N THR A 186 -15.23 -8.45 -12.75
CA THR A 186 -15.14 -9.80 -13.33
C THR A 186 -16.41 -10.59 -13.06
N THR A 187 -16.69 -11.58 -13.92
CA THR A 187 -17.86 -12.47 -13.75
C THR A 187 -17.67 -13.46 -12.61
N GLU A 188 -16.44 -13.80 -12.28
CA GLU A 188 -16.09 -14.71 -11.20
C GLU A 188 -15.96 -13.96 -9.88
N LEU A 189 -16.42 -14.60 -8.80
CA LEU A 189 -16.25 -14.12 -7.44
C LEU A 189 -15.33 -15.11 -6.70
N ARG A 190 -14.14 -14.68 -6.35
CA ARG A 190 -13.11 -15.47 -5.67
C ARG A 190 -12.51 -14.69 -4.48
N PRO A 191 -13.29 -14.46 -3.40
CA PRO A 191 -12.86 -13.61 -2.28
C PRO A 191 -11.63 -14.18 -1.55
N ASP A 192 -11.40 -15.48 -1.64
CA ASP A 192 -10.25 -16.16 -1.03
C ASP A 192 -9.04 -16.28 -1.98
N ARG A 193 -9.08 -15.64 -3.16
CA ARG A 193 -7.94 -15.68 -4.08
C ARG A 193 -6.70 -15.08 -3.43
N ILE A 194 -5.59 -15.78 -3.61
CA ILE A 194 -4.27 -15.37 -3.13
C ILE A 194 -3.50 -14.74 -4.28
N PHE A 195 -2.97 -13.54 -4.05
CA PHE A 195 -2.13 -12.79 -4.96
C PHE A 195 -0.74 -12.69 -4.32
N GLU A 196 0.23 -13.47 -4.77
CA GLU A 196 1.59 -13.52 -4.22
C GLU A 196 1.64 -13.62 -2.67
N GLY A 197 0.85 -14.53 -2.09
CA GLY A 197 0.78 -14.76 -0.64
C GLY A 197 -0.17 -13.84 0.11
N GLN A 198 -0.82 -12.89 -0.55
CA GLN A 198 -1.74 -11.93 0.09
C GLN A 198 -3.17 -12.11 -0.41
N LYS A 199 -4.13 -11.97 0.48
CA LYS A 199 -5.56 -11.89 0.14
C LYS A 199 -6.02 -10.44 0.15
N PHE A 200 -7.00 -10.13 -0.69
CA PHE A 200 -7.70 -8.85 -0.61
C PHE A 200 -8.38 -8.70 0.77
N VAL A 201 -8.27 -7.52 1.34
CA VAL A 201 -8.94 -7.14 2.58
C VAL A 201 -9.73 -5.87 2.34
N HIS A 202 -11.01 -5.88 2.67
CA HIS A 202 -11.84 -4.71 2.86
C HIS A 202 -12.23 -4.68 4.35
N HIS A 203 -11.63 -3.79 5.09
CA HIS A 203 -11.91 -3.60 6.51
C HIS A 203 -12.95 -2.50 6.70
N GLU A 204 -14.02 -2.82 7.42
CA GLU A 204 -15.05 -1.88 7.83
C GLU A 204 -14.94 -1.61 9.34
N ALA A 205 -14.66 -0.36 9.71
CA ALA A 205 -14.34 0.01 11.08
C ALA A 205 -15.49 -0.30 12.09
N HIS A 206 -16.74 -0.29 11.61
CA HIS A 206 -17.91 -0.56 12.47
C HIS A 206 -18.02 -2.03 12.91
N ASP A 207 -17.39 -2.96 12.17
CA ASP A 207 -17.42 -4.40 12.49
C ASP A 207 -16.26 -4.82 13.41
N ALA A 208 -15.27 -3.95 13.62
CA ALA A 208 -14.07 -4.29 14.36
C ALA A 208 -14.19 -3.97 15.85
N GLU A 209 -13.64 -4.87 16.68
CA GLU A 209 -13.62 -4.72 18.12
C GLU A 209 -12.39 -3.93 18.60
N TRP A 210 -12.59 -3.10 19.63
CA TRP A 210 -11.50 -2.44 20.33
C TRP A 210 -10.87 -3.38 21.36
N ARG A 211 -9.54 -3.55 21.28
CA ARG A 211 -8.75 -4.41 22.18
C ARG A 211 -7.61 -3.62 22.80
N PRO A 212 -7.03 -4.07 23.94
CA PRO A 212 -5.82 -3.44 24.45
C PRO A 212 -4.73 -3.37 23.40
N PHE A 213 -4.18 -2.18 23.22
CA PHE A 213 -3.05 -1.99 22.33
C PHE A 213 -1.74 -2.41 23.02
N ARG A 214 -0.67 -2.64 22.22
CA ARG A 214 0.65 -3.01 22.75
C ARG A 214 1.28 -1.95 23.66
N LEU A 215 0.87 -0.67 23.51
CA LEU A 215 1.29 0.41 24.40
C LEU A 215 0.20 0.67 25.45
N PRO A 216 0.53 0.66 26.76
CA PRO A 216 -0.41 1.02 27.81
C PRO A 216 -0.99 2.43 27.59
N GLY A 217 -2.25 2.61 27.99
CA GLY A 217 -2.98 3.86 27.77
C GLY A 217 -3.69 3.98 26.44
N PHE A 218 -3.61 2.94 25.58
CA PHE A 218 -4.24 2.89 24.27
C PHE A 218 -5.03 1.60 24.04
N VAL A 219 -5.95 1.67 23.09
CA VAL A 219 -6.70 0.54 22.53
C VAL A 219 -6.58 0.59 21.02
N SER A 220 -6.72 -0.54 20.34
CA SER A 220 -6.65 -0.60 18.88
C SER A 220 -7.73 -1.51 18.29
N GLN A 221 -8.06 -1.26 17.03
CA GLN A 221 -8.75 -2.18 16.14
C GLN A 221 -7.75 -2.83 15.23
N ASP A 222 -7.81 -4.16 15.13
CA ASP A 222 -7.04 -4.94 14.15
C ASP A 222 -7.82 -4.99 12.84
N THR A 223 -7.17 -4.59 11.75
CA THR A 223 -7.74 -4.62 10.40
C THR A 223 -7.67 -6.00 9.74
N THR A 224 -7.14 -7.02 10.41
CA THR A 224 -6.86 -8.37 9.89
C THR A 224 -5.83 -8.43 8.75
N ILE A 225 -5.23 -7.31 8.37
CA ILE A 225 -4.27 -7.23 7.26
C ILE A 225 -3.05 -8.11 7.54
N SER A 226 -2.51 -8.10 8.75
CA SER A 226 -1.35 -8.94 9.10
C SER A 226 -1.63 -10.43 8.86
N HIS A 227 -2.82 -10.91 9.23
CA HIS A 227 -3.23 -12.29 9.00
C HIS A 227 -3.36 -12.62 7.50
N ASN A 228 -3.94 -11.71 6.72
CA ASN A 228 -4.24 -11.92 5.29
C ASN A 228 -3.06 -11.63 4.37
N THR A 229 -1.93 -11.16 4.90
CA THR A 229 -0.69 -10.90 4.16
C THR A 229 0.48 -11.76 4.65
N GLU A 230 0.22 -12.81 5.42
CA GLU A 230 1.29 -13.64 6.04
C GLU A 230 2.32 -12.76 6.80
N ALA A 231 1.82 -11.75 7.52
CA ALA A 231 2.59 -10.78 8.27
C ALA A 231 3.55 -9.88 7.45
N VAL A 232 3.34 -9.72 6.16
CA VAL A 232 4.07 -8.73 5.36
C VAL A 232 3.88 -7.33 5.94
N ALA A 233 2.63 -6.96 6.28
CA ALA A 233 2.32 -5.69 6.93
C ALA A 233 1.27 -5.84 8.02
N GLY A 234 1.29 -4.96 9.01
CA GLY A 234 0.24 -4.79 10.01
C GLY A 234 -0.36 -3.40 9.93
N VAL A 235 -1.68 -3.30 10.10
CA VAL A 235 -2.37 -2.02 10.15
C VAL A 235 -3.33 -2.03 11.33
N GLN A 236 -3.26 -0.99 12.15
CA GLN A 236 -4.13 -0.82 13.31
C GLN A 236 -4.64 0.62 13.40
N ILE A 237 -5.89 0.76 13.83
CA ILE A 237 -6.43 2.05 14.25
C ILE A 237 -6.30 2.11 15.77
N VAL A 238 -5.67 3.19 16.27
CA VAL A 238 -5.33 3.30 17.70
C VAL A 238 -6.02 4.51 18.29
N LYS A 239 -6.63 4.34 19.47
CA LYS A 239 -7.29 5.39 20.25
C LYS A 239 -6.78 5.42 21.68
N ARG A 240 -7.04 6.54 22.36
CA ARG A 240 -6.85 6.62 23.79
C ARG A 240 -7.67 5.54 24.53
N GLY A 241 -7.02 4.81 25.40
CA GLY A 241 -7.59 3.83 26.31
C GLY A 241 -7.42 4.26 27.77
N ILE A 242 -7.58 3.29 28.68
CA ILE A 242 -7.35 3.49 30.11
C ILE A 242 -5.90 3.20 30.43
N GLY A 243 -5.27 4.07 31.21
CA GLY A 243 -3.88 3.95 31.64
C GLY A 243 -3.04 5.16 31.30
N MET A 244 -1.75 5.07 31.63
CA MET A 244 -0.78 6.14 31.34
C MET A 244 0.13 5.69 30.21
N PRO A 245 0.45 6.58 29.26
CA PRO A 245 1.48 6.32 28.28
C PRO A 245 2.84 6.03 28.96
N VAL A 246 3.57 5.10 28.38
CA VAL A 246 4.90 4.69 28.85
C VAL A 246 5.90 4.73 27.70
N TRP A 247 7.16 4.82 28.04
CA TRP A 247 8.24 4.70 27.09
C TRP A 247 8.33 3.27 26.56
N ALA A 248 8.55 3.14 25.26
CA ALA A 248 8.68 1.84 24.60
C ALA A 248 9.64 1.93 23.41
N THR A 249 10.18 0.78 23.03
CA THR A 249 10.88 0.56 21.77
C THR A 249 10.19 -0.52 20.96
N HIS A 250 10.43 -0.55 19.66
CA HIS A 250 10.01 -1.64 18.76
C HIS A 250 11.16 -2.11 17.88
N ASP A 251 11.00 -3.27 17.25
CA ASP A 251 11.95 -3.84 16.29
C ASP A 251 11.40 -3.97 14.86
N SER A 252 10.25 -3.34 14.58
CA SER A 252 9.71 -3.26 13.22
C SER A 252 10.67 -2.51 12.30
N ASP A 253 10.90 -3.01 11.10
CA ASP A 253 11.77 -2.38 10.10
C ASP A 253 11.20 -1.03 9.62
N ILE A 254 9.89 -0.98 9.35
CA ILE A 254 9.17 0.25 9.05
C ILE A 254 8.02 0.40 10.05
N HIS A 255 7.95 1.54 10.71
CA HIS A 255 6.89 1.87 11.65
C HIS A 255 6.39 3.30 11.39
N PHE A 256 5.33 3.39 10.60
CA PHE A 256 4.70 4.64 10.18
C PHE A 256 3.41 4.89 10.96
N THR A 257 3.19 6.14 11.35
CA THR A 257 1.94 6.55 12.00
C THR A 257 1.43 7.85 11.40
N PHE A 258 0.12 7.92 11.16
CA PHE A 258 -0.59 9.12 10.73
C PHE A 258 -1.62 9.50 11.79
N VAL A 259 -1.67 10.79 12.16
CA VAL A 259 -2.66 11.31 13.12
C VAL A 259 -3.97 11.58 12.39
N LEU A 260 -4.98 10.75 12.65
CA LEU A 260 -6.31 10.87 12.04
C LEU A 260 -7.12 11.99 12.69
N GLN A 261 -7.07 12.08 14.03
CA GLN A 261 -7.83 13.05 14.83
C GLN A 261 -7.10 13.32 16.15
N GLY A 262 -7.42 14.46 16.77
CA GLY A 262 -6.89 14.84 18.07
C GLY A 262 -5.43 15.28 18.03
N THR A 263 -4.80 15.24 19.18
CA THR A 263 -3.39 15.66 19.36
C THR A 263 -2.64 14.74 20.31
N LEU A 264 -1.33 14.64 20.14
CA LEU A 264 -0.42 14.02 21.09
C LEU A 264 0.94 14.72 21.07
N THR A 265 1.72 14.52 22.13
CA THR A 265 3.14 14.86 22.16
C THR A 265 3.94 13.58 21.97
N LEU A 266 4.66 13.47 20.85
CA LEU A 266 5.62 12.40 20.61
C LEU A 266 6.96 12.81 21.25
N GLU A 267 7.34 12.14 22.34
CA GLU A 267 8.66 12.24 22.92
C GLU A 267 9.55 11.12 22.35
N GLY A 268 10.74 11.46 21.93
CA GLY A 268 11.73 10.52 21.42
C GLY A 268 13.08 10.73 22.10
N ALA A 269 13.81 9.64 22.38
CA ALA A 269 15.15 9.76 22.95
C ALA A 269 16.05 10.59 22.02
N ASP A 270 16.74 11.59 22.59
CA ASP A 270 17.63 12.49 21.88
C ASP A 270 16.97 13.32 20.74
N GLN A 271 15.63 13.45 20.77
CA GLN A 271 14.86 14.29 19.87
C GLN A 271 14.08 15.35 20.63
N PRO A 272 13.86 16.53 20.06
CA PRO A 272 12.93 17.49 20.65
C PRO A 272 11.49 16.94 20.61
N ASP A 273 10.72 17.28 21.64
CA ASP A 273 9.30 16.93 21.73
C ASP A 273 8.53 17.45 20.52
N GLN A 274 7.68 16.59 19.96
CA GLN A 274 6.88 16.89 18.79
C GLN A 274 5.39 16.92 19.16
N VAL A 275 4.79 18.11 19.19
CA VAL A 275 3.32 18.22 19.31
C VAL A 275 2.72 17.99 17.93
N LEU A 276 1.90 16.96 17.80
CA LEU A 276 1.32 16.48 16.54
C LEU A 276 -0.19 16.55 16.59
N GLY A 277 -0.80 16.84 15.47
CA GLY A 277 -2.25 16.95 15.30
C GLY A 277 -2.73 16.27 14.02
N ALA A 278 -4.05 16.33 13.79
CA ALA A 278 -4.68 15.70 12.62
C ALA A 278 -4.01 16.12 11.29
N GLY A 279 -3.67 15.13 10.47
CA GLY A 279 -2.95 15.30 9.21
C GLY A 279 -1.42 15.22 9.33
N ASP A 280 -0.86 15.17 10.55
CA ASP A 280 0.57 14.96 10.76
C ASP A 280 0.92 13.47 10.65
N ALA A 281 2.16 13.19 10.28
CA ALA A 281 2.68 11.83 10.20
C ALA A 281 4.07 11.73 10.79
N PHE A 282 4.45 10.54 11.25
CA PHE A 282 5.78 10.27 11.74
C PHE A 282 6.23 8.83 11.50
N VAL A 283 7.54 8.64 11.47
CA VAL A 283 8.19 7.33 11.43
C VAL A 283 9.12 7.22 12.61
N ILE A 284 9.06 6.11 13.32
CA ILE A 284 9.97 5.79 14.43
C ILE A 284 10.91 4.68 13.93
N PRO A 285 12.24 4.87 13.99
CA PRO A 285 13.18 3.81 13.64
C PRO A 285 13.23 2.72 14.72
N PRO A 286 13.58 1.46 14.35
CA PRO A 286 13.69 0.37 15.31
C PRO A 286 14.67 0.68 16.43
N GLY A 287 14.31 0.27 17.65
CA GLY A 287 15.13 0.44 18.85
C GLY A 287 15.12 1.83 19.48
N MET A 288 14.50 2.83 18.82
CA MET A 288 14.41 4.18 19.40
C MET A 288 13.35 4.23 20.51
N PRO A 289 13.72 4.62 21.75
CA PRO A 289 12.74 4.82 22.82
C PRO A 289 11.84 6.03 22.50
N THR A 290 10.53 5.83 22.58
CA THR A 290 9.51 6.87 22.36
C THR A 290 8.36 6.75 23.36
N CYS A 291 7.65 7.85 23.57
CA CYS A 291 6.43 7.90 24.37
C CYS A 291 5.37 8.77 23.70
N TYR A 292 4.15 8.26 23.61
CA TYR A 292 2.97 8.98 23.09
C TYR A 292 2.31 9.74 24.23
N LYS A 293 2.90 10.86 24.63
CA LYS A 293 2.53 11.63 25.83
C LYS A 293 1.34 12.55 25.57
N ALA A 294 0.59 12.81 26.63
CA ALA A 294 -0.54 13.75 26.64
C ALA A 294 -1.51 13.59 25.46
N PRO A 295 -1.95 12.36 25.13
CA PRO A 295 -2.93 12.19 24.06
C PRO A 295 -4.25 12.86 24.44
N SER A 296 -4.85 13.62 23.51
CA SER A 296 -6.17 14.18 23.69
C SER A 296 -7.23 13.06 23.84
N GLU A 297 -8.43 13.38 24.31
CA GLU A 297 -9.48 12.37 24.50
C GLU A 297 -9.93 11.76 23.18
N ASP A 298 -9.90 12.54 22.13
CA ASP A 298 -10.31 12.20 20.77
C ASP A 298 -9.17 11.72 19.87
N ILE A 299 -7.97 11.46 20.42
CA ILE A 299 -6.85 10.98 19.60
C ILE A 299 -7.21 9.71 18.85
N GLU A 300 -6.94 9.72 17.56
CA GLU A 300 -7.03 8.56 16.69
C GLU A 300 -5.81 8.52 15.75
N LEU A 301 -5.17 7.37 15.68
CA LEU A 301 -3.95 7.14 14.89
C LEU A 301 -4.17 5.98 13.93
N LEU A 302 -3.64 6.13 12.72
CA LEU A 302 -3.43 5.02 11.79
C LEU A 302 -1.98 4.58 11.91
N GLU A 303 -1.74 3.37 12.39
CA GLU A 303 -0.42 2.77 12.49
C GLU A 303 -0.23 1.70 11.43
N VAL A 304 0.88 1.77 10.70
CA VAL A 304 1.28 0.79 9.68
C VAL A 304 2.69 0.31 10.00
N SER A 305 2.86 -1.00 10.08
CA SER A 305 4.14 -1.65 10.36
C SER A 305 4.51 -2.67 9.29
N LEU A 306 5.79 -2.76 8.97
CA LEU A 306 6.37 -3.83 8.16
C LEU A 306 7.64 -4.34 8.89
N PRO A 307 7.68 -5.63 9.24
CA PRO A 307 6.60 -6.62 9.11
C PRO A 307 5.39 -6.34 10.01
N GLY A 308 4.29 -7.03 9.75
CA GLY A 308 3.04 -6.92 10.52
C GLY A 308 3.11 -7.51 11.93
N VAL A 309 4.09 -8.36 12.22
CA VAL A 309 4.38 -8.91 13.53
C VAL A 309 5.77 -8.48 13.95
N PHE A 310 5.87 -7.81 15.07
CA PHE A 310 7.12 -7.27 15.60
C PHE A 310 7.09 -7.19 17.13
N GLY A 311 8.27 -7.10 17.75
CA GLY A 311 8.42 -6.98 19.20
C GLY A 311 8.26 -5.55 19.67
N THR A 312 7.67 -5.39 20.87
CA THR A 312 7.62 -4.12 21.61
C THR A 312 8.17 -4.36 23.02
N LYS A 313 9.06 -3.48 23.44
CA LYS A 313 9.64 -3.53 24.79
C LYS A 313 9.32 -2.23 25.51
N LEU A 314 8.67 -2.34 26.68
CA LEU A 314 8.47 -1.19 27.59
C LEU A 314 9.77 -0.86 28.31
N VAL A 315 10.06 0.42 28.47
CA VAL A 315 11.32 0.95 29.02
C VAL A 315 11.06 1.68 30.32
#